data_ec421c340d704c5219d9900a0ac80e63
#
_entry.id   ec421c340d704c5219d9900a0ac80e63
#
_cell.length_a   1.000
_cell.length_b   1.000
_cell.length_c   1.000
_cell.angle_alpha   90.00
_cell.angle_beta   90.00
_cell.angle_gamma   90.00
#
_symmetry.space_group_name_H-M   'P 1'
#
loop_
_entity.id
_entity.type
_entity.pdbx_description
1 polymer ?
#
loop_
_entity_poly.entity_id
_entity_poly.type
_entity_poly.pdbx_seq_one_letter_code
_entity_poly.pdbx_strand_id
1 'polypeptide(L)'
;MDRKKKHIQEPLVSKEELENKDNILIVKDLKKYFPIKKSIVSGKTSYVKAVDGVSFTIKRGTTMGLVGESGCGKSTTGRTLLRLQEKTSGEVYINGQEIFSLSKEELRKIRPTIQIVFQDPFSSLSPRLPVGEIIGEGVREHGIVPPEEFDDYITRIMEACGLQEYHKDRYPHEFSGGQRQRICIARALALNPDFIVCDEPVSALDVSIQAQIINLLRNLQKEFDLTYLFISHDLSVVEHISDTVGVMYLGNMVEYSETEKIFSHPLHPYTKALFSAIPIPDPTIRRERIV
;
A
#
# COMPACT_ATOMS: atom_id res chain seq x y z
N MET A 1 32.06 -13.14 33.26
CA MET A 1 30.58 -13.16 33.03
C MET A 1 30.14 -11.74 32.76
N ASP A 2 30.26 -11.31 31.49
CA ASP A 2 29.84 -9.97 31.07
C ASP A 2 28.40 -10.05 30.57
N ARG A 3 27.46 -9.55 31.37
CA ARG A 3 26.10 -9.33 30.96
C ARG A 3 26.11 -8.15 29.97
N LYS A 4 26.02 -8.45 28.67
CA LYS A 4 25.72 -7.46 27.63
C LYS A 4 24.45 -6.72 28.05
N LYS A 5 24.58 -5.49 28.55
CA LYS A 5 23.47 -4.55 28.71
C LYS A 5 22.86 -4.37 27.30
N LYS A 6 21.66 -4.89 27.09
CA LYS A 6 20.83 -4.47 25.97
C LYS A 6 20.62 -2.97 26.12
N HIS A 7 21.26 -2.14 25.30
CA HIS A 7 20.85 -0.78 25.11
C HIS A 7 19.42 -0.83 24.58
N ILE A 8 18.46 -0.56 25.43
CA ILE A 8 17.08 -0.25 25.05
C ILE A 8 17.22 1.10 24.36
N GLN A 9 17.22 1.12 23.02
CA GLN A 9 17.10 2.37 22.28
C GLN A 9 15.72 2.95 22.61
N GLU A 10 15.71 4.23 23.00
CA GLU A 10 14.46 4.95 23.19
C GLU A 10 13.67 4.93 21.86
N PRO A 11 12.34 4.77 21.92
CA PRO A 11 11.52 4.74 20.70
C PRO A 11 11.65 6.06 19.95
N LEU A 12 11.75 5.98 18.63
CA LEU A 12 11.86 7.13 17.72
C LEU A 12 10.55 7.93 17.64
N VAL A 13 9.44 7.31 18.05
CA VAL A 13 8.09 7.89 18.06
C VAL A 13 7.76 8.40 19.46
N SER A 14 7.31 9.64 19.57
CA SER A 14 6.89 10.22 20.85
C SER A 14 5.58 9.58 21.36
N LYS A 15 5.36 9.62 22.69
CA LYS A 15 4.10 9.13 23.28
C LYS A 15 2.88 9.89 22.73
N GLU A 16 3.00 11.20 22.53
CA GLU A 16 1.95 12.06 21.98
C GLU A 16 1.56 11.65 20.55
N GLU A 17 2.55 11.30 19.70
CA GLU A 17 2.28 10.78 18.37
C GLU A 17 1.54 9.44 18.39
N LEU A 18 1.87 8.54 19.33
CA LEU A 18 1.21 7.24 19.50
C LEU A 18 -0.18 7.35 20.12
N GLU A 19 -0.41 8.31 21.02
CA GLU A 19 -1.71 8.56 21.66
C GLU A 19 -2.69 9.27 20.73
N ASN A 20 -2.20 9.89 19.66
CA ASN A 20 -3.06 10.52 18.66
C ASN A 20 -3.78 9.45 17.82
N LYS A 21 -5.04 9.18 18.17
CA LYS A 21 -5.91 8.20 17.51
C LYS A 21 -6.24 8.53 16.06
N ASP A 22 -5.99 9.77 15.62
CA ASP A 22 -6.16 10.15 14.21
C ASP A 22 -5.10 9.50 13.31
N ASN A 23 -3.96 9.10 13.87
CA ASN A 23 -2.91 8.45 13.12
C ASN A 23 -3.12 6.93 13.08
N ILE A 24 -3.34 6.39 11.87
CA ILE A 24 -3.43 4.93 11.70
C ILE A 24 -2.05 4.31 11.51
N LEU A 25 -1.17 4.98 10.77
CA LEU A 25 0.19 4.54 10.45
C LEU A 25 1.20 5.62 10.82
N ILE A 26 2.24 5.22 11.56
CA ILE A 26 3.41 6.05 11.86
C ILE A 26 4.66 5.27 11.47
N VAL A 27 5.50 5.87 10.64
CA VAL A 27 6.77 5.31 10.14
C VAL A 27 7.91 6.23 10.54
N LYS A 28 8.95 5.70 11.18
CA LYS A 28 10.13 6.47 11.60
C LYS A 28 11.43 5.76 11.19
N ASP A 29 12.24 6.48 10.43
CA ASP A 29 13.58 6.04 9.96
C ASP A 29 13.60 4.62 9.39
N LEU A 30 12.54 4.25 8.64
CA LEU A 30 12.40 2.90 8.08
C LEU A 30 13.51 2.64 7.07
N LYS A 31 14.24 1.53 7.27
CA LYS A 31 15.27 1.05 6.35
C LYS A 31 15.03 -0.39 5.96
N LYS A 32 15.19 -0.66 4.67
CA LYS A 32 15.20 -2.01 4.11
C LYS A 32 16.33 -2.15 3.13
N TYR A 33 17.32 -2.99 3.48
CA TYR A 33 18.50 -3.28 2.69
C TYR A 33 18.51 -4.74 2.28
N PHE A 34 18.82 -5.00 1.01
CA PHE A 34 18.99 -6.34 0.49
C PHE A 34 20.48 -6.63 0.28
N PRO A 35 21.01 -7.73 0.83
CA PRO A 35 22.41 -8.08 0.64
C PRO A 35 22.67 -8.49 -0.81
N ILE A 36 23.72 -7.93 -1.42
CA ILE A 36 24.30 -8.41 -2.67
C ILE A 36 25.35 -9.44 -2.30
N LYS A 37 25.60 -10.43 -3.18
CA LYS A 37 26.61 -11.48 -2.96
C LYS A 37 27.95 -10.89 -2.45
N LYS A 38 28.50 -11.53 -1.40
CA LYS A 38 29.84 -11.21 -0.88
C LYS A 38 30.86 -11.20 -2.00
N SER A 39 31.62 -10.13 -2.11
CA SER A 39 32.84 -10.13 -2.92
C SER A 39 33.82 -11.17 -2.34
N ILE A 40 34.21 -12.14 -3.15
CA ILE A 40 35.18 -13.19 -2.76
C ILE A 40 36.54 -12.58 -2.36
N VAL A 41 36.85 -11.40 -2.91
CA VAL A 41 38.16 -10.73 -2.74
C VAL A 41 38.20 -9.83 -1.50
N SER A 42 37.09 -9.15 -1.13
CA SER A 42 37.11 -8.15 -0.05
C SER A 42 36.40 -8.59 1.24
N GLY A 43 35.68 -9.71 1.23
CA GLY A 43 34.90 -10.19 2.37
C GLY A 43 33.74 -9.27 2.79
N LYS A 44 33.59 -8.09 2.17
CA LYS A 44 32.55 -7.12 2.48
C LYS A 44 31.24 -7.44 1.74
N THR A 45 30.13 -7.46 2.47
CA THR A 45 28.79 -7.57 1.89
C THR A 45 28.34 -6.18 1.44
N SER A 46 28.03 -6.02 0.16
CA SER A 46 27.37 -4.82 -0.36
C SER A 46 25.87 -4.97 -0.20
N TYR A 47 25.15 -3.85 -0.11
CA TYR A 47 23.70 -3.82 0.07
C TYR A 47 23.03 -2.93 -0.96
N VAL A 48 21.89 -3.36 -1.49
CA VAL A 48 20.94 -2.47 -2.16
C VAL A 48 20.08 -1.84 -1.06
N LYS A 49 20.15 -0.52 -0.94
CA LYS A 49 19.36 0.26 -0.02
C LYS A 49 18.02 0.60 -0.68
N ALA A 50 17.09 -0.35 -0.64
CA ALA A 50 15.79 -0.16 -1.29
C ALA A 50 14.89 0.86 -0.57
N VAL A 51 15.02 0.96 0.77
CA VAL A 51 14.40 2.00 1.60
C VAL A 51 15.47 2.47 2.58
N ASP A 52 15.75 3.76 2.66
CA ASP A 52 16.86 4.33 3.43
C ASP A 52 16.43 5.57 4.23
N GLY A 53 15.82 5.35 5.41
CA GLY A 53 15.47 6.43 6.34
C GLY A 53 14.12 7.10 6.05
N VAL A 54 13.14 6.35 5.56
CA VAL A 54 11.82 6.89 5.25
C VAL A 54 10.99 7.10 6.52
N SER A 55 10.39 8.31 6.65
CA SER A 55 9.52 8.68 7.78
C SER A 55 8.30 9.43 7.28
N PHE A 56 7.11 9.02 7.72
CA PHE A 56 5.83 9.67 7.42
C PHE A 56 4.72 9.16 8.34
N THR A 57 3.57 9.83 8.30
CA THR A 57 2.37 9.45 9.05
C THR A 57 1.16 9.50 8.14
N ILE A 58 0.22 8.54 8.29
CA ILE A 58 -1.06 8.53 7.58
C ILE A 58 -2.19 8.67 8.60
N LYS A 59 -3.11 9.61 8.35
CA LYS A 59 -4.31 9.81 9.15
C LYS A 59 -5.41 8.84 8.74
N ARG A 60 -6.27 8.46 9.69
CA ARG A 60 -7.45 7.63 9.41
C ARG A 60 -8.35 8.27 8.37
N GLY A 61 -8.97 7.43 7.54
CA GLY A 61 -9.90 7.85 6.51
C GLY A 61 -9.27 8.64 5.36
N THR A 62 -7.91 8.78 5.33
CA THR A 62 -7.21 9.52 4.27
C THR A 62 -6.42 8.60 3.34
N THR A 63 -6.08 9.13 2.17
CA THR A 63 -5.19 8.45 1.21
C THR A 63 -3.85 9.18 1.14
N MET A 64 -2.77 8.43 1.39
CA MET A 64 -1.42 8.90 1.07
C MET A 64 -0.97 8.30 -0.27
N GLY A 65 -0.68 9.15 -1.25
CA GLY A 65 -0.02 8.77 -2.50
C GLY A 65 1.49 8.61 -2.31
N LEU A 66 2.06 7.52 -2.79
CA LEU A 66 3.51 7.30 -2.81
C LEU A 66 3.99 7.18 -4.25
N VAL A 67 4.74 8.18 -4.71
CA VAL A 67 5.16 8.32 -6.11
C VAL A 67 6.67 8.30 -6.28
N GLY A 68 7.14 8.11 -7.50
CA GLY A 68 8.55 8.08 -7.89
C GLY A 68 8.80 7.10 -9.03
N GLU A 69 10.01 7.09 -9.59
CA GLU A 69 10.40 6.19 -10.67
C GLU A 69 10.29 4.71 -10.30
N SER A 70 10.21 3.85 -11.33
CA SER A 70 10.27 2.39 -11.11
C SER A 70 11.58 2.00 -10.41
N GLY A 71 11.49 1.13 -9.42
CA GLY A 71 12.67 0.67 -8.65
C GLY A 71 13.15 1.62 -7.56
N CYS A 72 12.52 2.80 -7.32
CA CYS A 72 12.93 3.72 -6.24
C CYS A 72 12.60 3.24 -4.83
N GLY A 73 11.88 2.11 -4.65
CA GLY A 73 11.60 1.52 -3.34
C GLY A 73 10.15 1.53 -2.87
N LYS A 74 9.18 2.07 -3.63
CA LYS A 74 7.77 2.20 -3.25
C LYS A 74 7.12 0.88 -2.80
N SER A 75 7.11 -0.12 -3.67
CA SER A 75 6.52 -1.45 -3.36
C SER A 75 7.27 -2.15 -2.21
N THR A 76 8.58 -1.94 -2.10
CA THR A 76 9.37 -2.43 -0.96
C THR A 76 8.92 -1.76 0.33
N THR A 77 8.67 -0.45 0.32
CA THR A 77 8.12 0.28 1.46
C THR A 77 6.77 -0.31 1.85
N GLY A 78 5.80 -0.39 0.94
CA GLY A 78 4.47 -0.94 1.22
C GLY A 78 4.50 -2.35 1.82
N ARG A 79 5.32 -3.25 1.23
CA ARG A 79 5.47 -4.63 1.74
C ARG A 79 6.16 -4.70 3.09
N THR A 80 7.11 -3.80 3.36
CA THR A 80 7.80 -3.73 4.66
C THR A 80 6.85 -3.19 5.74
N LEU A 81 6.03 -2.18 5.43
CA LEU A 81 5.02 -1.65 6.35
C LEU A 81 4.05 -2.74 6.86
N LEU A 82 3.68 -3.67 6.01
CA LEU A 82 2.81 -4.79 6.37
C LEU A 82 3.58 -6.00 6.94
N ARG A 83 4.89 -5.87 7.19
CA ARG A 83 5.75 -6.98 7.61
C ARG A 83 5.59 -8.23 6.72
N LEU A 84 5.43 -8.02 5.40
CA LEU A 84 5.60 -9.07 4.39
C LEU A 84 7.08 -9.25 4.07
N GLN A 85 7.89 -8.25 4.42
CA GLN A 85 9.34 -8.25 4.38
C GLN A 85 9.87 -7.71 5.71
N GLU A 86 10.90 -8.34 6.27
CA GLU A 86 11.53 -7.86 7.50
C GLU A 86 12.30 -6.55 7.23
N LYS A 87 12.18 -5.59 8.14
CA LYS A 87 12.93 -4.32 8.12
C LYS A 87 14.41 -4.56 8.43
N THR A 88 15.27 -3.64 8.01
CA THR A 88 16.67 -3.59 8.47
C THR A 88 16.77 -2.79 9.77
N SER A 89 16.09 -1.65 9.86
CA SER A 89 15.96 -0.81 11.05
C SER A 89 14.77 0.16 10.92
N GLY A 90 14.55 1.00 11.92
CA GLY A 90 13.42 1.93 11.99
C GLY A 90 12.24 1.34 12.75
N GLU A 91 11.15 2.09 12.82
CA GLU A 91 9.94 1.70 13.56
C GLU A 91 8.70 1.91 12.69
N VAL A 92 7.72 1.00 12.82
CA VAL A 92 6.44 1.05 12.13
C VAL A 92 5.33 0.73 13.11
N TYR A 93 4.46 1.69 13.32
CA TYR A 93 3.29 1.54 14.19
C TYR A 93 2.02 1.57 13.34
N ILE A 94 1.16 0.60 13.54
CA ILE A 94 -0.19 0.55 12.96
C ILE A 94 -1.19 0.44 14.11
N ASN A 95 -2.19 1.31 14.14
CA ASN A 95 -3.13 1.40 15.27
C ASN A 95 -2.42 1.51 16.63
N GLY A 96 -1.31 2.24 16.70
CA GLY A 96 -0.50 2.42 17.90
C GLY A 96 0.37 1.22 18.31
N GLN A 97 0.36 0.13 17.53
CA GLN A 97 1.16 -1.08 17.82
C GLN A 97 2.39 -1.17 16.91
N GLU A 98 3.58 -1.34 17.50
CA GLU A 98 4.82 -1.57 16.71
C GLU A 98 4.79 -2.99 16.13
N ILE A 99 4.63 -3.09 14.80
CA ILE A 99 4.31 -4.35 14.14
C ILE A 99 5.47 -5.35 14.09
N PHE A 100 6.71 -4.89 14.21
CA PHE A 100 7.88 -5.78 14.19
C PHE A 100 8.21 -6.36 15.59
N SER A 101 7.64 -5.80 16.66
CA SER A 101 7.75 -6.34 18.01
C SER A 101 6.75 -7.48 18.26
N LEU A 102 5.70 -7.57 17.44
CA LEU A 102 4.64 -8.57 17.60
C LEU A 102 5.16 -9.99 17.37
N SER A 103 4.68 -10.93 18.18
CA SER A 103 4.81 -12.36 17.92
C SER A 103 4.05 -12.76 16.65
N LYS A 104 4.28 -13.98 16.16
CA LYS A 104 3.56 -14.49 14.99
C LYS A 104 2.04 -14.59 15.23
N GLU A 105 1.64 -14.94 16.44
CA GLU A 105 0.23 -15.05 16.82
C GLU A 105 -0.45 -13.69 16.90
N GLU A 106 0.20 -12.69 17.51
CA GLU A 106 -0.30 -11.32 17.55
C GLU A 106 -0.39 -10.72 16.15
N LEU A 107 0.65 -10.92 15.33
CA LEU A 107 0.63 -10.48 13.93
C LEU A 107 -0.51 -11.12 13.14
N ARG A 108 -0.81 -12.43 13.36
CA ARG A 108 -1.94 -13.11 12.71
C ARG A 108 -3.27 -12.45 13.09
N LYS A 109 -3.45 -12.03 14.34
CA LYS A 109 -4.67 -11.36 14.81
C LYS A 109 -4.91 -10.01 14.16
N ILE A 110 -3.86 -9.25 13.85
CA ILE A 110 -3.99 -7.94 13.20
C ILE A 110 -4.02 -8.02 11.67
N ARG A 111 -3.71 -9.17 11.05
CA ARG A 111 -3.73 -9.33 9.60
C ARG A 111 -5.05 -8.93 8.93
N PRO A 112 -6.23 -9.24 9.48
CA PRO A 112 -7.48 -8.73 8.90
C PRO A 112 -7.53 -7.22 8.78
N THR A 113 -7.03 -6.47 9.76
CA THR A 113 -7.11 -5.00 9.78
C THR A 113 -6.12 -4.30 8.84
N ILE A 114 -5.12 -5.04 8.31
CA ILE A 114 -4.08 -4.50 7.42
C ILE A 114 -3.97 -5.36 6.15
N GLN A 115 -4.37 -4.83 5.02
CA GLN A 115 -4.47 -5.58 3.78
C GLN A 115 -3.60 -4.99 2.66
N ILE A 116 -3.44 -5.75 1.57
CA ILE A 116 -2.73 -5.31 0.37
C ILE A 116 -3.49 -5.74 -0.89
N VAL A 117 -3.59 -4.80 -1.82
CA VAL A 117 -3.98 -5.06 -3.21
C VAL A 117 -2.73 -4.99 -4.06
N PHE A 118 -2.36 -6.11 -4.69
CA PHE A 118 -1.13 -6.23 -5.48
C PHE A 118 -1.29 -5.68 -6.90
N GLN A 119 -0.17 -5.35 -7.51
CA GLN A 119 -0.03 -4.81 -8.86
C GLN A 119 -0.60 -5.73 -9.94
N ASP A 120 -0.35 -7.03 -9.84
CA ASP A 120 -0.79 -8.02 -10.81
C ASP A 120 -1.96 -8.86 -10.26
N PRO A 121 -3.20 -8.60 -10.74
CA PRO A 121 -4.36 -9.37 -10.31
C PRO A 121 -4.34 -10.82 -10.82
N PHE A 122 -3.61 -11.13 -11.91
CA PHE A 122 -3.51 -12.48 -12.43
C PHE A 122 -2.75 -13.42 -11.50
N SER A 123 -1.57 -12.99 -11.05
CA SER A 123 -0.75 -13.78 -10.14
C SER A 123 -1.29 -13.80 -8.71
N SER A 124 -2.19 -12.87 -8.37
CA SER A 124 -2.73 -12.71 -7.03
C SER A 124 -3.94 -13.59 -6.72
N LEU A 125 -4.59 -14.15 -7.74
CA LEU A 125 -5.79 -14.99 -7.63
C LEU A 125 -5.46 -16.44 -7.95
N SER A 126 -5.93 -17.38 -7.12
CA SER A 126 -5.81 -18.81 -7.42
C SER A 126 -6.66 -19.18 -8.64
N PRO A 127 -6.06 -19.71 -9.73
CA PRO A 127 -6.84 -20.06 -10.93
C PRO A 127 -7.72 -21.30 -10.75
N ARG A 128 -7.58 -22.00 -9.62
CA ARG A 128 -8.26 -23.27 -9.31
C ARG A 128 -9.45 -23.12 -8.38
N LEU A 129 -9.65 -21.94 -7.80
CA LEU A 129 -10.74 -21.67 -6.89
C LEU A 129 -11.76 -20.72 -7.52
N PRO A 130 -13.07 -20.92 -7.27
CA PRO A 130 -14.08 -19.97 -7.67
C PRO A 130 -13.93 -18.65 -6.89
N VAL A 131 -14.45 -17.58 -7.45
CA VAL A 131 -14.29 -16.21 -6.90
C VAL A 131 -14.80 -16.08 -5.48
N GLY A 132 -15.96 -16.68 -5.17
CA GLY A 132 -16.51 -16.68 -3.81
C GLY A 132 -15.57 -17.31 -2.78
N GLU A 133 -14.90 -18.41 -3.16
CA GLU A 133 -13.90 -19.06 -2.31
C GLU A 133 -12.65 -18.19 -2.11
N ILE A 134 -12.17 -17.53 -3.18
CA ILE A 134 -11.00 -16.64 -3.12
C ILE A 134 -11.25 -15.45 -2.19
N ILE A 135 -12.45 -14.85 -2.27
CA ILE A 135 -12.84 -13.73 -1.41
C ILE A 135 -13.06 -14.21 0.03
N GLY A 136 -13.68 -15.37 0.18
CA GLY A 136 -14.13 -15.91 1.47
C GLY A 136 -13.07 -16.67 2.27
N GLU A 137 -11.93 -17.06 1.67
CA GLU A 137 -10.88 -17.83 2.36
C GLU A 137 -10.44 -17.16 3.66
N GLY A 138 -10.09 -15.88 3.60
CA GLY A 138 -9.68 -15.12 4.78
C GLY A 138 -10.82 -14.90 5.78
N VAL A 139 -12.05 -14.74 5.31
CA VAL A 139 -13.23 -14.57 6.16
C VAL A 139 -13.44 -15.80 7.05
N ARG A 140 -13.34 -17.01 6.49
CA ARG A 140 -13.42 -18.27 7.25
C ARG A 140 -12.23 -18.45 8.20
N GLU A 141 -11.01 -18.21 7.70
CA GLU A 141 -9.78 -18.40 8.47
C GLU A 141 -9.72 -17.53 9.72
N HIS A 142 -10.27 -16.31 9.65
CA HIS A 142 -10.28 -15.33 10.75
C HIS A 142 -11.62 -15.27 11.50
N GLY A 143 -12.64 -16.00 11.04
CA GLY A 143 -13.96 -16.00 11.67
C GLY A 143 -14.62 -14.62 11.67
N ILE A 144 -14.57 -13.91 10.54
CA ILE A 144 -15.07 -12.53 10.41
C ILE A 144 -16.59 -12.49 10.62
N VAL A 145 -17.30 -13.50 10.11
CA VAL A 145 -18.75 -13.67 10.30
C VAL A 145 -19.06 -15.12 10.67
N PRO A 146 -20.22 -15.39 11.32
CA PRO A 146 -20.69 -16.75 11.56
C PRO A 146 -20.89 -17.53 10.25
N PRO A 147 -20.75 -18.87 10.26
CA PRO A 147 -20.89 -19.69 9.05
C PRO A 147 -22.23 -19.52 8.32
N GLU A 148 -23.32 -19.29 9.05
CA GLU A 148 -24.66 -19.07 8.52
C GLU A 148 -24.83 -17.75 7.77
N GLU A 149 -24.00 -16.74 8.05
CA GLU A 149 -24.02 -15.44 7.39
C GLU A 149 -23.01 -15.33 6.24
N PHE A 150 -22.19 -16.37 6.06
CA PHE A 150 -21.03 -16.31 5.15
C PHE A 150 -21.41 -15.98 3.71
N ASP A 151 -22.39 -16.68 3.15
CA ASP A 151 -22.80 -16.52 1.74
C ASP A 151 -23.37 -15.13 1.45
N ASP A 152 -24.24 -14.63 2.33
CA ASP A 152 -24.81 -13.29 2.23
C ASP A 152 -23.74 -12.20 2.41
N TYR A 153 -22.79 -12.45 3.32
CA TYR A 153 -21.67 -11.52 3.54
C TYR A 153 -20.80 -11.41 2.29
N ILE A 154 -20.39 -12.54 1.69
CA ILE A 154 -19.57 -12.54 0.47
C ILE A 154 -20.29 -11.86 -0.68
N THR A 155 -21.59 -12.12 -0.85
CA THR A 155 -22.41 -11.47 -1.88
C THR A 155 -22.43 -9.96 -1.70
N ARG A 156 -22.65 -9.45 -0.49
CA ARG A 156 -22.61 -8.01 -0.19
C ARG A 156 -21.26 -7.37 -0.50
N ILE A 157 -20.16 -8.01 -0.13
CA ILE A 157 -18.81 -7.52 -0.43
C ILE A 157 -18.55 -7.49 -1.94
N MET A 158 -18.99 -8.51 -2.67
CA MET A 158 -18.89 -8.55 -4.13
C MET A 158 -19.67 -7.41 -4.78
N GLU A 159 -20.90 -7.18 -4.36
CA GLU A 159 -21.76 -6.09 -4.86
C GLU A 159 -21.17 -4.72 -4.56
N ALA A 160 -20.63 -4.48 -3.37
CA ALA A 160 -19.92 -3.24 -3.01
C ALA A 160 -18.73 -2.98 -3.95
N CYS A 161 -18.08 -4.04 -4.46
CA CYS A 161 -17.02 -3.94 -5.45
C CYS A 161 -17.53 -3.91 -6.91
N GLY A 162 -18.86 -3.87 -7.15
CA GLY A 162 -19.47 -3.84 -8.48
C GLY A 162 -19.38 -5.18 -9.23
N LEU A 163 -19.33 -6.28 -8.49
CA LEU A 163 -19.48 -7.64 -9.00
C LEU A 163 -20.93 -8.10 -8.77
N GLN A 164 -21.38 -9.09 -9.54
CA GLN A 164 -22.72 -9.66 -9.41
C GLN A 164 -22.66 -10.99 -8.66
N GLU A 165 -23.75 -11.37 -7.97
CA GLU A 165 -23.84 -12.62 -7.21
C GLU A 165 -23.45 -13.84 -8.06
N TYR A 166 -23.94 -13.95 -9.31
CA TYR A 166 -23.63 -15.08 -10.20
C TYR A 166 -22.14 -15.19 -10.60
N HIS A 167 -21.32 -14.20 -10.26
CA HIS A 167 -19.86 -14.27 -10.40
C HIS A 167 -19.21 -15.17 -9.34
N LYS A 168 -19.90 -15.48 -8.25
CA LYS A 168 -19.38 -16.20 -7.09
C LYS A 168 -18.81 -17.58 -7.47
N ASP A 169 -19.50 -18.30 -8.38
CA ASP A 169 -19.14 -19.66 -8.78
C ASP A 169 -18.19 -19.71 -9.99
N ARG A 170 -17.85 -18.56 -10.56
CA ARG A 170 -16.94 -18.46 -11.71
C ARG A 170 -15.48 -18.42 -11.28
N TYR A 171 -14.59 -18.78 -12.22
CA TYR A 171 -13.16 -18.81 -12.00
C TYR A 171 -12.48 -17.53 -12.53
N PRO A 172 -11.32 -17.12 -11.96
CA PRO A 172 -10.64 -15.88 -12.35
C PRO A 172 -10.35 -15.74 -13.85
N HIS A 173 -10.09 -16.83 -14.57
CA HIS A 173 -9.80 -16.80 -15.99
C HIS A 173 -11.00 -16.39 -16.87
N GLU A 174 -12.23 -16.42 -16.35
CA GLU A 174 -13.46 -16.00 -17.04
C GLU A 174 -13.71 -14.49 -16.95
N PHE A 175 -12.84 -13.72 -16.27
CA PHE A 175 -13.02 -12.30 -16.01
C PHE A 175 -12.03 -11.43 -16.76
N SER A 176 -12.47 -10.19 -17.12
CA SER A 176 -11.59 -9.16 -17.65
C SER A 176 -10.57 -8.69 -16.60
N GLY A 177 -9.51 -7.98 -17.01
CA GLY A 177 -8.52 -7.42 -16.11
C GLY A 177 -9.12 -6.54 -15.02
N GLY A 178 -10.04 -5.63 -15.37
CA GLY A 178 -10.73 -4.76 -14.44
C GLY A 178 -11.63 -5.52 -13.46
N GLN A 179 -12.31 -6.58 -13.92
CA GLN A 179 -13.11 -7.43 -13.02
C GLN A 179 -12.22 -8.22 -12.06
N ARG A 180 -11.08 -8.75 -12.50
CA ARG A 180 -10.10 -9.41 -11.59
C ARG A 180 -9.55 -8.42 -10.55
N GLN A 181 -9.32 -7.18 -10.93
CA GLN A 181 -8.92 -6.15 -9.96
C GLN A 181 -10.00 -5.92 -8.91
N ARG A 182 -11.28 -5.88 -9.31
CA ARG A 182 -12.41 -5.79 -8.37
C ARG A 182 -12.48 -7.01 -7.42
N ILE A 183 -12.16 -8.21 -7.90
CA ILE A 183 -12.05 -9.41 -7.07
C ILE A 183 -10.90 -9.28 -6.04
N CYS A 184 -9.73 -8.76 -6.44
CA CYS A 184 -8.63 -8.51 -5.51
C CYS A 184 -9.00 -7.47 -4.44
N ILE A 185 -9.72 -6.42 -4.82
CA ILE A 185 -10.23 -5.40 -3.89
C ILE A 185 -11.26 -6.03 -2.95
N ALA A 186 -12.23 -6.81 -3.47
CA ALA A 186 -13.23 -7.50 -2.67
C ALA A 186 -12.59 -8.46 -1.65
N ARG A 187 -11.56 -9.21 -2.05
CA ARG A 187 -10.80 -10.09 -1.15
C ARG A 187 -10.16 -9.32 0.01
N ALA A 188 -9.58 -8.17 -0.26
CA ALA A 188 -9.00 -7.33 0.79
C ALA A 188 -10.09 -6.73 1.69
N LEU A 189 -11.18 -6.22 1.11
CA LEU A 189 -12.31 -5.60 1.82
C LEU A 189 -13.05 -6.59 2.72
N ALA A 190 -13.17 -7.85 2.30
CA ALA A 190 -13.91 -8.90 3.03
C ALA A 190 -13.36 -9.18 4.45
N LEU A 191 -12.15 -8.75 4.75
CA LEU A 191 -11.55 -8.86 6.09
C LEU A 191 -11.85 -7.66 6.99
N ASN A 192 -12.66 -6.69 6.51
CA ASN A 192 -12.99 -5.46 7.21
C ASN A 192 -11.74 -4.71 7.70
N PRO A 193 -10.83 -4.33 6.78
CA PRO A 193 -9.56 -3.71 7.14
C PRO A 193 -9.73 -2.22 7.51
N ASP A 194 -8.84 -1.74 8.39
CA ASP A 194 -8.66 -0.30 8.66
C ASP A 194 -7.72 0.36 7.64
N PHE A 195 -6.72 -0.42 7.16
CA PHE A 195 -5.64 0.07 6.32
C PHE A 195 -5.34 -0.87 5.16
N ILE A 196 -5.28 -0.31 3.95
CA ILE A 196 -4.96 -1.06 2.72
C ILE A 196 -3.79 -0.39 1.98
N VAL A 197 -2.76 -1.18 1.68
CA VAL A 197 -1.72 -0.81 0.72
C VAL A 197 -2.21 -1.18 -0.68
N CYS A 198 -2.37 -0.21 -1.56
CA CYS A 198 -2.66 -0.41 -2.97
C CYS A 198 -1.34 -0.29 -3.76
N ASP A 199 -0.69 -1.42 -4.07
CA ASP A 199 0.59 -1.48 -4.77
C ASP A 199 0.35 -1.49 -6.29
N GLU A 200 0.36 -0.31 -6.93
CA GLU A 200 0.10 -0.08 -8.36
C GLU A 200 -1.22 -0.72 -8.87
N PRO A 201 -2.36 -0.50 -8.21
CA PRO A 201 -3.58 -1.29 -8.42
C PRO A 201 -4.23 -1.08 -9.79
N VAL A 202 -3.78 -0.12 -10.58
CA VAL A 202 -4.37 0.23 -11.90
C VAL A 202 -3.36 0.19 -13.05
N SER A 203 -2.09 -0.09 -12.79
CA SER A 203 -1.01 0.04 -13.78
C SER A 203 -1.15 -0.85 -15.03
N ALA A 204 -1.85 -1.99 -14.90
CA ALA A 204 -2.06 -2.96 -15.99
C ALA A 204 -3.43 -2.83 -16.68
N LEU A 205 -4.16 -1.72 -16.44
CA LEU A 205 -5.53 -1.52 -16.91
C LEU A 205 -5.61 -0.37 -17.91
N ASP A 206 -6.59 -0.43 -18.81
CA ASP A 206 -6.91 0.67 -19.74
C ASP A 206 -7.41 1.91 -18.97
N VAL A 207 -7.17 3.11 -19.49
CA VAL A 207 -7.47 4.40 -18.84
C VAL A 207 -8.93 4.50 -18.37
N SER A 208 -9.89 4.02 -19.15
CA SER A 208 -11.32 4.04 -18.76
C SER A 208 -11.61 3.12 -17.58
N ILE A 209 -10.96 1.97 -17.51
CA ILE A 209 -11.08 1.02 -16.40
C ILE A 209 -10.33 1.53 -15.17
N GLN A 210 -9.17 2.18 -15.35
CA GLN A 210 -8.45 2.84 -14.24
C GLN A 210 -9.36 3.83 -13.51
N ALA A 211 -10.04 4.72 -14.25
CA ALA A 211 -10.96 5.70 -13.66
C ALA A 211 -12.09 5.03 -12.85
N GLN A 212 -12.63 3.90 -13.36
CA GLN A 212 -13.66 3.14 -12.64
C GLN A 212 -13.13 2.55 -11.32
N ILE A 213 -11.91 1.98 -11.33
CA ILE A 213 -11.29 1.42 -10.11
C ILE A 213 -10.96 2.51 -9.09
N ILE A 214 -10.47 3.67 -9.53
CA ILE A 214 -10.20 4.82 -8.65
C ILE A 214 -11.49 5.31 -7.99
N ASN A 215 -12.56 5.47 -8.76
CA ASN A 215 -13.86 5.85 -8.21
C ASN A 215 -14.41 4.80 -7.24
N LEU A 216 -14.25 3.50 -7.55
CA LEU A 216 -14.60 2.42 -6.64
C LEU A 216 -13.84 2.55 -5.32
N LEU A 217 -12.51 2.69 -5.33
CA LEU A 217 -11.68 2.84 -4.11
C LEU A 217 -12.13 4.04 -3.28
N ARG A 218 -12.43 5.19 -3.90
CA ARG A 218 -12.95 6.39 -3.20
C ARG A 218 -14.32 6.16 -2.56
N ASN A 219 -15.21 5.42 -3.22
CA ASN A 219 -16.53 5.10 -2.68
C ASN A 219 -16.39 4.15 -1.48
N LEU A 220 -15.59 3.08 -1.64
CA LEU A 220 -15.32 2.14 -0.56
C LEU A 220 -14.63 2.82 0.64
N GLN A 221 -13.73 3.78 0.40
CA GLN A 221 -13.10 4.55 1.47
C GLN A 221 -14.13 5.27 2.35
N LYS A 222 -15.12 5.91 1.72
CA LYS A 222 -16.19 6.65 2.43
C LYS A 222 -17.18 5.71 3.12
N GLU A 223 -17.51 4.59 2.48
CA GLU A 223 -18.51 3.64 2.97
C GLU A 223 -17.99 2.81 4.15
N PHE A 224 -16.69 2.41 4.10
CA PHE A 224 -16.07 1.51 5.08
C PHE A 224 -15.00 2.21 5.96
N ASP A 225 -14.89 3.54 5.90
CA ASP A 225 -13.87 4.34 6.64
C ASP A 225 -12.43 3.85 6.44
N LEU A 226 -12.08 3.50 5.20
CA LEU A 226 -10.79 2.91 4.85
C LEU A 226 -9.69 3.96 4.79
N THR A 227 -8.49 3.56 5.15
CA THR A 227 -7.27 4.36 4.94
C THR A 227 -6.39 3.69 3.91
N TYR A 228 -5.83 4.47 2.97
CA TYR A 228 -5.01 3.94 1.90
C TYR A 228 -3.57 4.46 1.93
N LEU A 229 -2.62 3.57 1.63
CA LEU A 229 -1.35 3.93 1.02
C LEU A 229 -1.43 3.55 -0.47
N PHE A 230 -1.55 4.54 -1.33
CA PHE A 230 -1.72 4.35 -2.77
C PHE A 230 -0.38 4.55 -3.50
N ILE A 231 0.21 3.45 -3.95
CA ILE A 231 1.48 3.45 -4.68
C ILE A 231 1.18 3.50 -6.17
N SER A 232 1.74 4.48 -6.88
CA SER A 232 1.61 4.58 -8.33
C SER A 232 2.80 5.31 -8.95
N HIS A 233 3.01 5.08 -10.24
CA HIS A 233 3.88 5.89 -11.08
C HIS A 233 3.08 6.89 -11.93
N ASP A 234 1.74 6.77 -11.97
CA ASP A 234 0.86 7.72 -12.64
C ASP A 234 0.47 8.85 -11.68
N LEU A 235 1.07 10.01 -11.92
CA LEU A 235 0.88 11.19 -11.09
C LEU A 235 -0.53 11.79 -11.20
N SER A 236 -1.17 11.69 -12.35
CA SER A 236 -2.53 12.20 -12.56
C SER A 236 -3.54 11.41 -11.71
N VAL A 237 -3.34 10.10 -11.61
CA VAL A 237 -4.15 9.23 -10.74
C VAL A 237 -3.94 9.60 -9.28
N VAL A 238 -2.66 9.80 -8.87
CA VAL A 238 -2.31 10.13 -7.48
C VAL A 238 -2.88 11.49 -7.08
N GLU A 239 -2.76 12.51 -7.93
CA GLU A 239 -3.37 13.83 -7.71
C GLU A 239 -4.86 13.75 -7.42
N HIS A 240 -5.56 12.82 -8.11
CA HIS A 240 -7.00 12.70 -7.99
C HIS A 240 -7.47 11.93 -6.74
N ILE A 241 -6.70 10.94 -6.26
CA ILE A 241 -7.14 10.07 -5.16
C ILE A 241 -6.54 10.44 -3.80
N SER A 242 -5.40 11.16 -3.76
CA SER A 242 -4.61 11.32 -2.54
C SER A 242 -4.88 12.64 -1.83
N ASP A 243 -4.86 12.62 -0.49
CA ASP A 243 -4.90 13.80 0.37
C ASP A 243 -3.48 14.33 0.62
N THR A 244 -2.52 13.43 0.77
CA THR A 244 -1.10 13.74 0.92
C THR A 244 -0.27 12.93 -0.07
N VAL A 245 0.89 13.45 -0.46
CA VAL A 245 1.80 12.77 -1.40
C VAL A 245 3.21 12.75 -0.86
N GLY A 246 3.82 11.56 -0.91
CA GLY A 246 5.23 11.35 -0.67
C GLY A 246 5.97 11.01 -1.98
N VAL A 247 7.07 11.69 -2.24
CA VAL A 247 7.91 11.45 -3.42
C VAL A 247 9.15 10.68 -3.00
N MET A 248 9.33 9.49 -3.57
CA MET A 248 10.50 8.64 -3.31
C MET A 248 11.51 8.72 -4.45
N TYR A 249 12.79 8.87 -4.08
CA TYR A 249 13.92 8.83 -4.99
C TYR A 249 15.07 8.02 -4.38
N LEU A 250 15.53 6.99 -5.07
CA LEU A 250 16.66 6.12 -4.65
C LEU A 250 16.57 5.65 -3.18
N GLY A 251 15.39 5.19 -2.78
CA GLY A 251 15.14 4.67 -1.44
C GLY A 251 14.81 5.71 -0.36
N ASN A 252 14.87 7.00 -0.68
CA ASN A 252 14.62 8.10 0.25
C ASN A 252 13.30 8.80 -0.05
N MET A 253 12.63 9.32 0.99
CA MET A 253 11.53 10.27 0.85
C MET A 253 12.12 11.66 0.68
N VAL A 254 12.04 12.22 -0.54
CA VAL A 254 12.65 13.53 -0.84
C VAL A 254 11.71 14.69 -0.66
N GLU A 255 10.39 14.43 -0.73
CA GLU A 255 9.37 15.44 -0.48
C GLU A 255 8.10 14.77 0.05
N TYR A 256 7.40 15.42 0.99
CA TYR A 256 6.13 14.96 1.55
C TYR A 256 5.28 16.17 1.93
N SER A 257 4.07 16.24 1.38
CA SER A 257 3.15 17.37 1.63
C SER A 257 1.70 16.99 1.28
N GLU A 258 0.76 17.90 1.57
CA GLU A 258 -0.59 17.86 1.04
C GLU A 258 -0.57 17.88 -0.49
N THR A 259 -1.49 17.16 -1.12
CA THR A 259 -1.54 16.97 -2.57
C THR A 259 -1.58 18.33 -3.32
N GLU A 260 -2.48 19.23 -2.93
CA GLU A 260 -2.61 20.53 -3.56
C GLU A 260 -1.30 21.34 -3.52
N LYS A 261 -0.59 21.31 -2.38
CA LYS A 261 0.67 22.05 -2.21
C LYS A 261 1.79 21.48 -3.08
N ILE A 262 1.96 20.15 -3.09
CA ILE A 262 3.07 19.53 -3.80
C ILE A 262 2.90 19.58 -5.32
N PHE A 263 1.65 19.55 -5.83
CA PHE A 263 1.38 19.67 -7.26
C PHE A 263 1.48 21.13 -7.75
N SER A 264 1.07 22.10 -6.92
CA SER A 264 1.15 23.52 -7.28
C SER A 264 2.57 24.10 -7.11
N HIS A 265 3.28 23.72 -6.06
CA HIS A 265 4.59 24.28 -5.69
C HIS A 265 5.59 23.21 -5.23
N PRO A 266 6.04 22.31 -6.12
CA PRO A 266 7.05 21.31 -5.78
C PRO A 266 8.37 22.01 -5.41
N LEU A 267 9.00 21.60 -4.31
CA LEU A 267 10.23 22.22 -3.81
C LEU A 267 11.47 21.49 -4.29
N HIS A 268 11.49 20.16 -4.17
CA HIS A 268 12.66 19.35 -4.50
C HIS A 268 12.90 19.30 -6.01
N PRO A 269 14.14 19.43 -6.50
CA PRO A 269 14.45 19.42 -7.94
C PRO A 269 13.93 18.16 -8.66
N TYR A 270 14.07 16.98 -8.02
CA TYR A 270 13.54 15.73 -8.57
C TYR A 270 12.01 15.75 -8.69
N THR A 271 11.27 16.27 -7.70
CA THR A 271 9.82 16.43 -7.76
C THR A 271 9.42 17.31 -8.94
N LYS A 272 10.12 18.43 -9.14
CA LYS A 272 9.91 19.33 -10.29
C LYS A 272 10.13 18.61 -11.62
N ALA A 273 11.23 17.87 -11.75
CA ALA A 273 11.52 17.07 -12.94
C ALA A 273 10.46 16.01 -13.18
N LEU A 274 10.08 15.24 -12.14
CA LEU A 274 9.07 14.22 -12.21
C LEU A 274 7.71 14.77 -12.66
N PHE A 275 7.28 15.90 -12.10
CA PHE A 275 5.99 16.53 -12.42
C PHE A 275 6.01 17.24 -13.77
N SER A 276 7.17 17.71 -14.24
CA SER A 276 7.31 18.28 -15.59
C SER A 276 7.10 17.25 -16.70
N ALA A 277 7.23 15.96 -16.37
CA ALA A 277 7.02 14.85 -17.31
C ALA A 277 5.54 14.44 -17.44
N ILE A 278 4.61 14.99 -16.63
CA ILE A 278 3.17 14.72 -16.73
C ILE A 278 2.67 15.25 -18.10
N PRO A 279 2.07 14.37 -18.94
CA PRO A 279 1.49 14.83 -20.20
C PRO A 279 0.33 15.79 -19.93
N ILE A 280 0.35 16.97 -20.56
CA ILE A 280 -0.81 17.86 -20.57
C ILE A 280 -1.73 17.42 -21.69
N PRO A 281 -3.05 17.23 -21.43
CA PRO A 281 -3.99 16.85 -22.46
C PRO A 281 -4.17 17.89 -23.59
N ASP A 282 -3.76 19.14 -23.33
CA ASP A 282 -3.86 20.23 -24.29
C ASP A 282 -2.60 20.28 -25.17
N PRO A 283 -2.73 19.99 -26.49
CA PRO A 283 -1.60 19.99 -27.42
C PRO A 283 -1.04 21.40 -27.71
N THR A 284 -1.73 22.47 -27.29
CA THR A 284 -1.30 23.86 -27.47
C THR A 284 -0.34 24.33 -26.39
N ILE A 285 -0.33 23.66 -25.24
CA ILE A 285 0.52 23.99 -24.10
C ILE A 285 1.84 23.20 -24.16
N ARG A 286 2.94 23.86 -24.45
CA ARG A 286 4.29 23.26 -24.34
C ARG A 286 4.85 23.54 -22.96
N ARG A 287 4.97 22.51 -22.13
CA ARG A 287 5.83 22.57 -20.93
C ARG A 287 7.27 22.26 -21.32
N GLU A 288 8.21 23.08 -20.87
CA GLU A 288 9.63 22.70 -20.92
C GLU A 288 9.85 21.53 -19.94
N ARG A 289 10.35 20.41 -20.47
CA ARG A 289 10.77 19.30 -19.60
C ARG A 289 12.06 19.70 -18.90
N ILE A 290 12.06 19.59 -17.59
CA ILE A 290 13.27 19.72 -16.78
C ILE A 290 14.00 18.38 -16.87
N VAL A 291 15.23 18.39 -17.41
CA VAL A 291 16.09 17.21 -17.58
C VAL A 291 17.11 17.16 -16.44
#